data_0feb072c8bd1869b6ce5ca4f20d15c81
#
_entry.id   0feb072c8bd1869b6ce5ca4f20d15c81
#
_cell.length_a   1.000
_cell.length_b   1.000
_cell.length_c   1.000
_cell.angle_alpha   90.00
_cell.angle_beta   90.00
_cell.angle_gamma   90.00
#
_symmetry.space_group_name_H-M   'P 1'
#
loop_
_entity.id
_entity.type
_entity.pdbx_description
1 polymer ?
#
loop_
_entity_poly.entity_id
_entity_poly.type
_entity_poly.pdbx_seq_one_letter_code
_entity_poly.pdbx_strand_id
1 'polypeptide(L)'
;MDLDRLSTGEKIASVSAILLFVFMFFNWFGVEVSGVGGFSGTISGEGGNAWEALDFIPFVLLVTILAALGVAALRLSDADYEPPVSANTVVAVLGAISVLLILFRIVDPPTFGSFGGVSVDATLNVGIFLGLLAAAGIAYGGYSAMREEGMTFGDAADRLSGGPGANTAPPPAQPPSSSAPPPPPPPPHNPPPPQG
;
A
#
# COMPACT_ATOMS: atom_id res chain seq x y z
N MET A 1 11.38 12.44 -16.51
CA MET A 1 11.00 11.73 -15.28
C MET A 1 11.18 10.26 -15.58
N ASP A 2 12.18 9.63 -14.95
CA ASP A 2 12.49 8.21 -15.20
C ASP A 2 11.57 7.32 -14.35
N LEU A 3 10.41 6.99 -14.91
CA LEU A 3 9.47 6.05 -14.29
C LEU A 3 10.08 4.65 -14.08
N ASP A 4 11.21 4.37 -14.72
CA ASP A 4 11.94 3.11 -14.57
C ASP A 4 12.60 2.96 -13.19
N ARG A 5 12.71 4.04 -12.42
CA ARG A 5 13.21 4.02 -11.04
C ARG A 5 12.18 3.52 -10.02
N LEU A 6 10.90 3.58 -10.37
CA LEU A 6 9.83 3.08 -9.52
C LEU A 6 9.69 1.56 -9.70
N SER A 7 9.57 0.85 -8.60
CA SER A 7 9.23 -0.55 -8.59
C SER A 7 7.83 -0.77 -9.19
N THR A 8 7.52 -1.98 -9.60
CA THR A 8 6.18 -2.30 -10.13
C THR A 8 5.10 -2.04 -9.06
N GLY A 9 5.40 -2.38 -7.82
CA GLY A 9 4.50 -2.12 -6.69
C GLY A 9 4.24 -0.62 -6.47
N GLU A 10 5.29 0.20 -6.51
CA GLU A 10 5.17 1.67 -6.36
C GLU A 10 4.36 2.31 -7.49
N LYS A 11 4.51 1.83 -8.74
CA LYS A 11 3.69 2.28 -9.88
C LYS A 11 2.21 1.97 -9.65
N ILE A 12 1.89 0.75 -9.21
CA ILE A 12 0.51 0.34 -8.91
C ILE A 12 -0.05 1.20 -7.78
N ALA A 13 0.69 1.37 -6.68
CA ALA A 13 0.26 2.19 -5.55
C ALA A 13 -0.03 3.63 -5.96
N SER A 14 0.86 4.24 -6.75
CA SER A 14 0.74 5.63 -7.18
C SER A 14 -0.46 5.85 -8.11
N VAL A 15 -0.64 4.97 -9.10
CA VAL A 15 -1.80 5.05 -10.01
C VAL A 15 -3.10 4.85 -9.23
N SER A 16 -3.13 3.87 -8.32
CA SER A 16 -4.29 3.61 -7.47
C SER A 16 -4.59 4.78 -6.53
N ALA A 17 -3.56 5.47 -6.01
CA ALA A 17 -3.72 6.66 -5.18
C ALA A 17 -4.37 7.82 -5.95
N ILE A 18 -3.95 8.06 -7.19
CA ILE A 18 -4.58 9.06 -8.06
C ILE A 18 -6.04 8.69 -8.35
N LEU A 19 -6.30 7.42 -8.67
CA LEU A 19 -7.67 6.94 -8.91
C LEU A 19 -8.54 7.07 -7.66
N LEU A 20 -8.01 6.72 -6.48
CA LEU A 20 -8.75 6.90 -5.22
C LEU A 20 -9.11 8.36 -5.00
N PHE A 21 -8.17 9.28 -5.22
CA PHE A 21 -8.43 10.71 -5.10
C PHE A 21 -9.56 11.16 -6.03
N VAL A 22 -9.56 10.75 -7.29
CA VAL A 22 -10.62 11.05 -8.25
C VAL A 22 -11.96 10.45 -7.82
N PHE A 23 -11.95 9.19 -7.36
CA PHE A 23 -13.18 8.51 -6.95
C PHE A 23 -13.78 9.06 -5.66
N MET A 24 -13.01 9.77 -4.82
CA MET A 24 -13.55 10.46 -3.65
C MET A 24 -14.56 11.57 -4.01
N PHE A 25 -14.54 12.08 -5.25
CA PHE A 25 -15.52 13.08 -5.75
C PHE A 25 -16.75 12.45 -6.40
N PHE A 26 -16.75 11.13 -6.58
CA PHE A 26 -17.94 10.44 -7.11
C PHE A 26 -18.94 10.23 -5.98
N ASN A 27 -20.22 10.02 -6.35
CA ASN A 27 -21.25 9.70 -5.36
C ASN A 27 -21.00 8.32 -4.76
N TRP A 28 -20.72 8.28 -3.46
CA TRP A 28 -20.51 7.06 -2.70
C TRP A 28 -21.79 6.50 -2.13
N PHE A 29 -22.71 7.42 -1.79
CA PHE A 29 -24.00 7.06 -1.22
C PHE A 29 -25.12 7.74 -2.02
N GLY A 30 -26.27 7.07 -2.06
CA GLY A 30 -27.54 7.62 -2.43
C GLY A 30 -28.42 7.73 -1.18
N VAL A 31 -29.55 8.37 -1.30
CA VAL A 31 -30.58 8.42 -0.26
C VAL A 31 -31.89 7.86 -0.80
N GLU A 32 -32.55 7.04 0.04
CA GLU A 32 -33.91 6.60 -0.19
C GLU A 32 -34.81 7.14 0.92
N VAL A 33 -35.85 7.85 0.52
CA VAL A 33 -36.83 8.45 1.44
C VAL A 33 -38.11 7.67 1.33
N SER A 34 -38.61 7.14 2.46
CA SER A 34 -39.86 6.41 2.53
C SER A 34 -40.80 7.01 3.58
N GLY A 35 -42.10 6.79 3.41
CA GLY A 35 -43.12 7.26 4.37
C GLY A 35 -43.60 8.69 4.23
N VAL A 36 -43.28 9.38 3.13
CA VAL A 36 -43.68 10.77 2.93
C VAL A 36 -45.22 10.87 2.68
N GLY A 37 -45.95 11.54 3.59
CA GLY A 37 -47.35 11.86 3.42
C GLY A 37 -48.32 10.65 3.32
N GLY A 38 -47.94 9.50 3.87
CA GLY A 38 -48.71 8.24 3.78
C GLY A 38 -48.58 7.52 2.43
N PHE A 39 -47.64 7.95 1.60
CA PHE A 39 -47.32 7.33 0.33
C PHE A 39 -46.33 6.15 0.61
N SER A 40 -46.73 4.95 0.17
CA SER A 40 -45.90 3.73 0.33
C SER A 40 -44.86 3.54 -0.81
N GLY A 41 -44.25 4.62 -1.25
CA GLY A 41 -43.22 4.65 -2.28
C GLY A 41 -41.89 5.16 -1.74
N THR A 42 -40.79 4.78 -2.39
CA THR A 42 -39.44 5.31 -2.15
C THR A 42 -39.13 6.39 -3.17
N ILE A 43 -38.50 7.48 -2.70
CA ILE A 43 -37.93 8.53 -3.55
C ILE A 43 -36.42 8.42 -3.39
N SER A 44 -35.73 8.14 -4.50
CA SER A 44 -34.28 8.04 -4.50
C SER A 44 -33.63 9.35 -4.87
N GLY A 45 -32.55 9.72 -4.22
CA GLY A 45 -31.76 10.92 -4.49
C GLY A 45 -30.26 10.68 -4.37
N GLU A 46 -29.46 11.68 -4.72
CA GLU A 46 -28.03 11.67 -4.50
C GLU A 46 -27.75 11.98 -3.02
N GLY A 47 -26.95 11.13 -2.37
CA GLY A 47 -26.68 11.22 -0.94
C GLY A 47 -25.33 11.83 -0.59
N GLY A 48 -24.42 11.94 -1.54
CA GLY A 48 -23.13 12.60 -1.35
C GLY A 48 -21.92 11.79 -1.75
N ASN A 49 -20.82 12.51 -1.92
CA ASN A 49 -19.50 11.98 -2.21
C ASN A 49 -18.78 11.58 -0.90
N ALA A 50 -17.52 11.08 -1.01
CA ALA A 50 -16.77 10.64 0.17
C ALA A 50 -16.58 11.77 1.21
N TRP A 51 -16.42 13.02 0.78
CA TRP A 51 -16.17 14.17 1.65
C TRP A 51 -17.40 14.59 2.47
N GLU A 52 -18.58 14.40 1.89
CA GLU A 52 -19.85 14.80 2.49
C GLU A 52 -20.45 13.72 3.39
N ALA A 53 -20.23 12.44 3.02
CA ALA A 53 -20.90 11.32 3.66
C ALA A 53 -20.07 10.62 4.74
N LEU A 54 -18.76 10.87 4.81
CA LEU A 54 -17.83 10.10 5.64
C LEU A 54 -17.02 11.02 6.57
N ASP A 55 -17.54 11.42 7.69
CA ASP A 55 -16.93 12.28 8.73
C ASP A 55 -15.39 12.43 8.65
N PHE A 56 -14.62 11.54 9.31
CA PHE A 56 -13.15 11.63 9.34
C PHE A 56 -12.45 10.68 8.35
N ILE A 57 -13.15 9.72 7.77
CA ILE A 57 -12.57 8.71 6.85
C ILE A 57 -11.86 9.36 5.65
N PRO A 58 -12.41 10.43 5.00
CA PRO A 58 -11.74 11.10 3.89
C PRO A 58 -10.33 11.59 4.23
N PHE A 59 -10.12 12.02 5.48
CA PHE A 59 -8.80 12.45 5.93
C PHE A 59 -7.80 11.29 5.99
N VAL A 60 -8.24 10.11 6.44
CA VAL A 60 -7.40 8.90 6.43
C VAL A 60 -7.08 8.49 4.99
N LEU A 61 -8.07 8.51 4.10
CA LEU A 61 -7.88 8.23 2.69
C LEU A 61 -6.90 9.23 2.04
N LEU A 62 -7.03 10.51 2.37
CA LEU A 62 -6.12 11.55 1.89
C LEU A 62 -4.68 11.34 2.39
N VAL A 63 -4.50 11.01 3.67
CA VAL A 63 -3.18 10.68 4.23
C VAL A 63 -2.58 9.46 3.50
N THR A 64 -3.39 8.45 3.20
CA THR A 64 -2.96 7.27 2.44
C THR A 64 -2.53 7.65 1.03
N ILE A 65 -3.29 8.50 0.34
CA ILE A 65 -2.95 9.02 -0.99
C ILE A 65 -1.63 9.79 -0.95
N LEU A 66 -1.49 10.72 0.01
CA LEU A 66 -0.29 11.52 0.17
C LEU A 66 0.94 10.67 0.52
N ALA A 67 0.78 9.63 1.33
CA ALA A 67 1.86 8.68 1.63
C ALA A 67 2.31 7.94 0.38
N ALA A 68 1.39 7.37 -0.40
CA ALA A 68 1.71 6.65 -1.63
C ALA A 68 2.40 7.53 -2.68
N LEU A 69 1.85 8.73 -2.92
CA LEU A 69 2.45 9.69 -3.87
C LEU A 69 3.75 10.28 -3.34
N GLY A 70 3.86 10.49 -2.03
CA GLY A 70 5.07 10.99 -1.37
C GLY A 70 6.24 10.03 -1.53
N VAL A 71 6.02 8.73 -1.33
CA VAL A 71 7.05 7.69 -1.56
C VAL A 71 7.51 7.71 -3.01
N ALA A 72 6.57 7.74 -3.96
CA ALA A 72 6.92 7.83 -5.38
C ALA A 72 7.72 9.11 -5.70
N ALA A 73 7.33 10.25 -5.14
CA ALA A 73 8.03 11.52 -5.35
C ALA A 73 9.45 11.49 -4.76
N LEU A 74 9.65 10.91 -3.58
CA LEU A 74 10.98 10.75 -2.97
C LEU A 74 11.89 9.87 -3.83
N ARG A 75 11.38 8.77 -4.37
CA ARG A 75 12.14 7.89 -5.28
C ARG A 75 12.54 8.59 -6.59
N LEU A 76 11.67 9.47 -7.10
CA LEU A 76 11.95 10.23 -8.31
C LEU A 76 12.95 11.39 -8.10
N SER A 77 13.11 11.85 -6.85
CA SER A 77 13.91 13.02 -6.50
C SER A 77 15.37 12.70 -6.15
N ASP A 78 15.83 11.43 -6.28
CA ASP A 78 17.17 10.98 -5.85
C ASP A 78 17.53 11.38 -4.41
N ALA A 79 16.53 11.56 -3.55
CA ALA A 79 16.76 11.83 -2.14
C ALA A 79 17.28 10.55 -1.47
N ASP A 80 18.55 10.57 -1.00
CA ASP A 80 19.14 9.52 -0.17
C ASP A 80 18.49 9.53 1.23
N TYR A 81 17.17 9.30 1.27
CA TYR A 81 16.42 9.22 2.50
C TYR A 81 16.16 7.75 2.82
N GLU A 82 16.92 7.23 3.78
CA GLU A 82 16.68 5.90 4.36
C GLU A 82 15.84 6.05 5.65
N PRO A 83 14.51 5.94 5.56
CA PRO A 83 13.68 5.97 6.76
C PRO A 83 13.93 4.70 7.61
N PRO A 84 13.80 4.79 8.93
CA PRO A 84 13.99 3.64 9.84
C PRO A 84 12.97 2.50 9.60
N VAL A 85 11.85 2.83 8.97
CA VAL A 85 10.84 1.86 8.52
C VAL A 85 10.69 2.04 7.01
N SER A 86 10.57 0.94 6.26
CA SER A 86 10.31 1.03 4.82
C SER A 86 9.07 1.87 4.56
N ALA A 87 9.23 2.90 3.75
CA ALA A 87 8.13 3.76 3.36
C ALA A 87 7.00 2.97 2.68
N ASN A 88 7.36 1.90 1.94
CA ASN A 88 6.41 0.99 1.30
C ASN A 88 5.60 0.17 2.30
N THR A 89 6.17 -0.18 3.46
CA THR A 89 5.42 -0.81 4.57
C THR A 89 4.33 0.14 5.09
N VAL A 90 4.65 1.41 5.26
CA VAL A 90 3.67 2.43 5.71
C VAL A 90 2.52 2.54 4.71
N VAL A 91 2.83 2.60 3.41
CA VAL A 91 1.83 2.65 2.33
C VAL A 91 0.94 1.40 2.34
N ALA A 92 1.52 0.20 2.50
CA ALA A 92 0.77 -1.05 2.58
C ALA A 92 -0.20 -1.07 3.77
N VAL A 93 0.26 -0.66 4.95
CA VAL A 93 -0.55 -0.61 6.18
C VAL A 93 -1.68 0.43 6.06
N LEU A 94 -1.36 1.64 5.60
CA LEU A 94 -2.38 2.69 5.39
C LEU A 94 -3.41 2.28 4.34
N GLY A 95 -2.97 1.65 3.25
CA GLY A 95 -3.85 1.09 2.23
C GLY A 95 -4.79 0.01 2.81
N ALA A 96 -4.25 -0.91 3.62
CA ALA A 96 -5.06 -1.93 4.29
C ALA A 96 -6.07 -1.32 5.27
N ILE A 97 -5.67 -0.32 6.06
CA ILE A 97 -6.58 0.43 6.95
C ILE A 97 -7.68 1.11 6.12
N SER A 98 -7.33 1.74 5.00
CA SER A 98 -8.30 2.38 4.10
C SER A 98 -9.33 1.38 3.56
N VAL A 99 -8.88 0.19 3.14
CA VAL A 99 -9.78 -0.91 2.72
C VAL A 99 -10.73 -1.29 3.84
N LEU A 100 -10.22 -1.49 5.06
CA LEU A 100 -11.04 -1.86 6.21
C LEU A 100 -12.07 -0.78 6.57
N LEU A 101 -11.69 0.50 6.52
CA LEU A 101 -12.61 1.61 6.78
C LEU A 101 -13.71 1.70 5.74
N ILE A 102 -13.39 1.51 4.45
CA ILE A 102 -14.39 1.51 3.38
C ILE A 102 -15.31 0.29 3.53
N LEU A 103 -14.76 -0.90 3.80
CA LEU A 103 -15.55 -2.11 4.05
C LEU A 103 -16.48 -1.95 5.26
N PHE A 104 -15.96 -1.37 6.35
CA PHE A 104 -16.79 -1.05 7.52
C PHE A 104 -17.96 -0.15 7.12
N ARG A 105 -17.73 0.86 6.29
CA ARG A 105 -18.76 1.80 5.85
C ARG A 105 -19.78 1.19 4.87
N ILE A 106 -19.39 0.14 4.15
CA ILE A 106 -20.31 -0.67 3.33
C ILE A 106 -21.25 -1.49 4.22
N VAL A 107 -20.74 -2.03 5.34
CA VAL A 107 -21.51 -2.87 6.28
C VAL A 107 -22.40 -2.00 7.18
N ASP A 108 -21.91 -0.83 7.57
CA ASP A 108 -22.61 0.15 8.43
C ASP A 108 -22.71 1.50 7.69
N PRO A 109 -23.69 1.64 6.77
CA PRO A 109 -23.89 2.89 6.03
C PRO A 109 -24.30 4.04 6.96
N PRO A 110 -23.99 5.30 6.59
CA PRO A 110 -24.41 6.43 7.39
C PRO A 110 -25.95 6.50 7.43
N THR A 111 -26.49 6.74 8.63
CA THR A 111 -27.93 6.95 8.78
C THR A 111 -28.23 8.45 8.77
N PHE A 112 -29.14 8.87 7.91
CA PHE A 112 -29.58 10.28 7.83
C PHE A 112 -30.74 10.60 8.78
N GLY A 113 -31.15 9.60 9.56
CA GLY A 113 -32.17 9.75 10.60
C GLY A 113 -33.59 9.56 10.11
N SER A 114 -34.54 9.59 11.05
CA SER A 114 -35.98 9.57 10.77
C SER A 114 -36.67 10.76 11.43
N PHE A 115 -37.57 11.41 10.73
CA PHE A 115 -38.35 12.54 11.25
C PHE A 115 -39.80 12.43 10.84
N GLY A 116 -40.73 12.53 11.79
CA GLY A 116 -42.15 12.61 11.50
C GLY A 116 -42.76 11.40 10.77
N GLY A 117 -42.20 10.18 10.96
CA GLY A 117 -42.64 8.97 10.27
C GLY A 117 -42.04 8.77 8.86
N VAL A 118 -41.12 9.64 8.47
CA VAL A 118 -40.31 9.52 7.26
C VAL A 118 -38.96 8.92 7.62
N SER A 119 -38.57 7.82 6.99
CA SER A 119 -37.22 7.26 7.10
C SER A 119 -36.36 7.66 5.90
N VAL A 120 -35.10 7.98 6.18
CA VAL A 120 -34.09 8.33 5.19
C VAL A 120 -32.96 7.31 5.32
N ASP A 121 -32.90 6.38 4.39
CA ASP A 121 -31.95 5.30 4.37
C ASP A 121 -30.85 5.58 3.33
N ALA A 122 -29.59 5.25 3.69
CA ALA A 122 -28.47 5.35 2.75
C ALA A 122 -28.43 4.14 1.82
N THR A 123 -28.24 4.37 0.55
CA THR A 123 -27.96 3.34 -0.45
C THR A 123 -26.53 3.45 -0.94
N LEU A 124 -25.92 2.32 -1.32
CA LEU A 124 -24.55 2.28 -1.81
C LEU A 124 -24.52 2.60 -3.31
N ASN A 125 -23.68 3.56 -3.68
CA ASN A 125 -23.45 3.94 -5.07
C ASN A 125 -22.10 3.40 -5.59
N VAL A 126 -21.90 3.50 -6.89
CA VAL A 126 -20.70 2.96 -7.57
C VAL A 126 -19.39 3.54 -7.03
N GLY A 127 -19.40 4.78 -6.55
CA GLY A 127 -18.21 5.48 -6.04
C GLY A 127 -17.51 4.74 -4.92
N ILE A 128 -18.26 4.14 -3.97
CA ILE A 128 -17.66 3.43 -2.84
C ILE A 128 -16.93 2.15 -3.29
N PHE A 129 -17.46 1.44 -4.30
CA PHE A 129 -16.82 0.23 -4.84
C PHE A 129 -15.57 0.57 -5.64
N LEU A 130 -15.59 1.66 -6.40
CA LEU A 130 -14.40 2.17 -7.11
C LEU A 130 -13.34 2.64 -6.12
N GLY A 131 -13.75 3.33 -5.04
CA GLY A 131 -12.88 3.72 -3.93
C GLY A 131 -12.25 2.51 -3.23
N LEU A 132 -13.04 1.47 -2.97
CA LEU A 132 -12.56 0.21 -2.38
C LEU A 132 -11.51 -0.46 -3.29
N LEU A 133 -11.79 -0.55 -4.58
CA LEU A 133 -10.85 -1.15 -5.55
C LEU A 133 -9.53 -0.37 -5.61
N ALA A 134 -9.60 0.96 -5.62
CA ALA A 134 -8.43 1.81 -5.62
C ALA A 134 -7.63 1.71 -4.31
N ALA A 135 -8.30 1.68 -3.14
CA ALA A 135 -7.65 1.45 -1.85
C ALA A 135 -6.96 0.08 -1.78
N ALA A 136 -7.61 -0.98 -2.30
CA ALA A 136 -7.01 -2.30 -2.43
C ALA A 136 -5.78 -2.29 -3.36
N GLY A 137 -5.82 -1.51 -4.43
CA GLY A 137 -4.67 -1.29 -5.31
C GLY A 137 -3.48 -0.62 -4.60
N ILE A 138 -3.73 0.36 -3.71
CA ILE A 138 -2.68 0.97 -2.89
C ILE A 138 -2.08 -0.05 -1.92
N ALA A 139 -2.92 -0.81 -1.22
CA ALA A 139 -2.48 -1.84 -0.27
C ALA A 139 -1.63 -2.91 -0.96
N TYR A 140 -2.09 -3.41 -2.10
CA TYR A 140 -1.37 -4.41 -2.90
C TYR A 140 -0.07 -3.85 -3.47
N GLY A 141 -0.09 -2.65 -4.01
CA GLY A 141 1.10 -1.99 -4.55
C GLY A 141 2.17 -1.76 -3.49
N GLY A 142 1.79 -1.23 -2.31
CA GLY A 142 2.69 -1.07 -1.17
C GLY A 142 3.25 -2.40 -0.68
N TYR A 143 2.42 -3.43 -0.59
CA TYR A 143 2.84 -4.78 -0.22
C TYR A 143 3.84 -5.38 -1.23
N SER A 144 3.57 -5.25 -2.53
CA SER A 144 4.47 -5.74 -3.59
C SER A 144 5.80 -5.01 -3.55
N ALA A 145 5.79 -3.69 -3.42
CA ALA A 145 7.00 -2.89 -3.32
C ALA A 145 7.85 -3.26 -2.08
N MET A 146 7.21 -3.46 -0.92
CA MET A 146 7.88 -3.93 0.29
C MET A 146 8.58 -5.30 0.07
N ARG A 147 7.91 -6.22 -0.64
CA ARG A 147 8.50 -7.53 -0.96
C ARG A 147 9.64 -7.44 -1.96
N GLU A 148 9.56 -6.54 -2.92
CA GLU A 148 10.65 -6.26 -3.88
C GLU A 148 11.90 -5.71 -3.14
N GLU A 149 11.73 -5.00 -2.01
CA GLU A 149 12.80 -4.58 -1.11
C GLU A 149 13.33 -5.72 -0.22
N GLY A 150 12.79 -6.92 -0.33
CA GLY A 150 13.19 -8.09 0.48
C GLY A 150 12.72 -8.03 1.94
N MET A 151 11.76 -7.16 2.26
CA MET A 151 11.22 -7.00 3.61
C MET A 151 9.90 -7.75 3.80
N THR A 152 9.68 -8.20 5.03
CA THR A 152 8.42 -8.81 5.46
C THR A 152 7.74 -7.94 6.53
N PHE A 153 6.44 -8.16 6.76
CA PHE A 153 5.75 -7.49 7.87
C PHE A 153 6.36 -7.86 9.24
N GLY A 154 6.94 -9.06 9.39
CA GLY A 154 7.66 -9.45 10.60
C GLY A 154 8.86 -8.55 10.86
N ASP A 155 9.70 -8.32 9.83
CA ASP A 155 10.87 -7.45 9.94
C ASP A 155 10.48 -6.01 10.30
N ALA A 156 9.37 -5.52 9.73
CA ALA A 156 8.85 -4.18 10.04
C ALA A 156 8.34 -4.11 11.49
N ALA A 157 7.66 -5.14 11.98
CA ALA A 157 7.17 -5.20 13.35
C ALA A 157 8.32 -5.27 14.35
N ASP A 158 9.36 -6.07 14.07
CA ASP A 158 10.54 -6.19 14.91
C ASP A 158 11.32 -4.87 15.04
N ARG A 159 11.42 -4.11 13.94
CA ARG A 159 12.02 -2.76 13.96
C ARG A 159 11.21 -1.77 14.80
N LEU A 160 9.89 -1.84 14.75
CA LEU A 160 9.01 -0.97 15.54
C LEU A 160 9.02 -1.34 17.02
N SER A 161 9.18 -2.63 17.36
CA SER A 161 9.20 -3.10 18.74
C SER A 161 10.58 -2.97 19.41
N GLY A 162 11.60 -2.49 18.71
CA GLY A 162 12.95 -2.36 19.25
C GLY A 162 13.60 -3.69 19.59
N GLY A 163 13.16 -4.78 18.98
CA GLY A 163 13.71 -6.12 19.17
C GLY A 163 15.18 -6.22 18.73
N PRO A 164 15.96 -7.16 19.29
CA PRO A 164 17.39 -7.32 19.00
C PRO A 164 17.73 -7.70 17.55
N GLY A 165 16.71 -7.90 16.70
CA GLY A 165 16.85 -8.15 15.26
C GLY A 165 16.88 -6.89 14.37
N ALA A 166 16.67 -5.70 14.93
CA ALA A 166 16.54 -4.46 14.16
C ALA A 166 17.80 -4.06 13.37
N ASN A 167 18.96 -4.68 13.64
CA ASN A 167 20.24 -4.33 13.01
C ASN A 167 21.02 -5.52 12.44
N THR A 168 20.43 -6.70 12.40
CA THR A 168 21.08 -7.87 11.79
C THR A 168 20.25 -8.33 10.58
N ALA A 169 20.39 -7.61 9.45
CA ALA A 169 20.24 -8.30 8.18
C ALA A 169 21.27 -9.44 8.18
N PRO A 170 20.90 -10.71 7.97
CA PRO A 170 21.91 -11.74 7.75
C PRO A 170 22.78 -11.25 6.59
N PRO A 171 24.12 -11.29 6.72
CA PRO A 171 24.96 -10.91 5.61
C PRO A 171 24.50 -11.73 4.40
N PRO A 172 24.40 -11.11 3.21
CA PRO A 172 24.01 -11.83 2.01
C PRO A 172 24.86 -13.10 1.96
N ALA A 173 24.20 -14.25 1.81
CA ALA A 173 24.87 -15.54 1.76
C ALA A 173 26.00 -15.40 0.76
N GLN A 174 27.24 -15.43 1.26
CA GLN A 174 28.40 -15.39 0.38
C GLN A 174 28.22 -16.57 -0.58
N PRO A 175 28.29 -16.34 -1.89
CA PRO A 175 28.28 -17.45 -2.81
C PRO A 175 29.38 -18.44 -2.34
N PRO A 176 29.13 -19.76 -2.34
CA PRO A 176 30.09 -20.71 -1.86
C PRO A 176 31.42 -20.37 -2.49
N SER A 177 32.41 -20.09 -1.66
CA SER A 177 33.79 -19.81 -2.11
C SER A 177 34.11 -20.94 -3.05
N SER A 178 34.17 -20.67 -4.35
CA SER A 178 34.72 -21.64 -5.30
C SER A 178 36.13 -21.85 -4.78
N SER A 179 36.36 -22.99 -4.13
CA SER A 179 37.69 -23.42 -3.77
C SER A 179 38.49 -23.41 -5.07
N ALA A 180 39.38 -22.42 -5.18
CA ALA A 180 40.28 -22.36 -6.30
C ALA A 180 40.96 -23.73 -6.40
N PRO A 181 41.07 -24.34 -7.60
CA PRO A 181 41.72 -25.60 -7.76
C PRO A 181 43.14 -25.48 -7.17
N PRO A 182 43.65 -26.51 -6.45
CA PRO A 182 44.98 -26.48 -5.86
C PRO A 182 46.00 -26.15 -6.96
N PRO A 183 47.02 -25.32 -6.62
CA PRO A 183 48.06 -24.98 -7.58
C PRO A 183 48.73 -26.25 -8.13
N PRO A 184 49.09 -26.30 -9.41
CA PRO A 184 49.73 -27.44 -10.01
C PRO A 184 51.04 -27.78 -9.26
N PRO A 185 51.40 -29.08 -9.13
CA PRO A 185 52.63 -29.48 -8.46
C PRO A 185 53.85 -28.86 -9.17
N PRO A 186 54.89 -28.48 -8.42
CA PRO A 186 56.10 -27.94 -9.02
C PRO A 186 56.75 -28.94 -9.97
N PRO A 187 57.38 -28.46 -11.05
CA PRO A 187 58.04 -29.34 -12.02
C PRO A 187 59.14 -30.14 -11.37
N PRO A 188 59.40 -31.39 -11.82
CA PRO A 188 60.48 -32.23 -11.25
C PRO A 188 61.84 -31.55 -11.41
N HIS A 189 62.58 -31.49 -10.29
CA HIS A 189 63.97 -31.01 -10.31
C HIS A 189 64.80 -31.95 -11.14
N ASN A 190 65.27 -31.46 -12.28
CA ASN A 190 66.36 -32.20 -12.98
C ASN A 190 67.61 -32.13 -12.15
N PRO A 191 68.34 -33.29 -11.87
CA PRO A 191 69.61 -33.28 -11.19
C PRO A 191 70.61 -32.56 -12.11
N PRO A 192 71.62 -31.87 -11.50
CA PRO A 192 72.66 -31.21 -12.26
C PRO A 192 73.51 -32.26 -13.01
N PRO A 193 74.04 -31.95 -14.20
CA PRO A 193 74.90 -32.86 -14.95
C PRO A 193 76.20 -33.14 -14.19
N PRO A 194 76.75 -34.37 -14.32
CA PRO A 194 77.98 -34.72 -13.69
C PRO A 194 79.11 -33.87 -14.23
N GLN A 195 79.90 -33.24 -13.32
CA GLN A 195 81.10 -32.53 -13.66
C GLN A 195 82.24 -33.59 -13.85
N GLY A 196 82.71 -33.69 -15.09
CA GLY A 196 83.96 -34.43 -15.41
C GLY A 196 85.17 -33.50 -15.44
#